data_6d42e20851846812d7f7ded57e7e97fb
#
_entry.id   6d42e20851846812d7f7ded57e7e97fb
#
_cell.length_a   1.000
_cell.length_b   1.000
_cell.length_c   1.000
_cell.angle_alpha   90.00
_cell.angle_beta   90.00
_cell.angle_gamma   90.00
#
_symmetry.space_group_name_H-M   'P 1'
#
loop_
_entity.id
_entity.type
_entity.pdbx_description
1 polymer ?
#
loop_
_entity_poly.entity_id
_entity_poly.type
_entity_poly.pdbx_seq_one_letter_code
_entity_poly.pdbx_strand_id
1 'polypeptide(L)'
;MSERYDLVVVGAGPGGSGTAHYASRAGLETLLLDRQEFPRDKACGDGLMPHAASEVSLMGLGDWLDESHHGRFTGFSIYTQTAYLRQGVPPSLNGPHGYVVKRKETDAKLLERAIAAGAEFRAGVRATELLRSPAGDVRGIEATSGGQTLRFEAPLVIAADGVGGFAGRGMKTHQNAVARRQYYRGVDGPNKEDLHVFITKDMNENGAGYGWVFYLGDGRANVGAGVSTRALARTGRNLKDFFDRFLEEPQMARWLEGAEPEGPAKSWSLKMGMWGAKRYAQGLMMVGDAGSMVHPISGEGVGYALESGRLAASWAHDAHARRDFSASVLSGYERQLRRQRAREHFSGHALVNLVPNLGMLEPLFKACEKDQDARRTLVEGFTGDAPIYSLLKHPRALARAFREGIGGVVRS
;
A
#
# COMPACT_ATOMS: atom_id res chain seq x y z
N MET A 1 20.93 -30.96 0.33
CA MET A 1 19.90 -31.51 1.22
C MET A 1 18.72 -30.54 1.19
N SER A 2 17.50 -31.02 1.21
CA SER A 2 16.31 -30.17 1.35
C SER A 2 15.99 -30.01 2.83
N GLU A 3 15.71 -28.78 3.25
CA GLU A 3 15.21 -28.47 4.59
C GLU A 3 13.68 -28.40 4.55
N ARG A 4 13.02 -28.81 5.64
CA ARG A 4 11.55 -28.91 5.70
C ARG A 4 11.00 -28.00 6.77
N TYR A 5 9.90 -27.32 6.43
CA TYR A 5 9.16 -26.41 7.29
C TYR A 5 7.65 -26.67 7.15
N ASP A 6 6.88 -26.20 8.10
CA ASP A 6 5.42 -26.14 7.95
C ASP A 6 5.02 -25.07 6.95
N LEU A 7 5.74 -23.94 6.96
CA LEU A 7 5.43 -22.77 6.14
C LEU A 7 6.72 -22.10 5.64
N VAL A 8 6.78 -21.81 4.34
CA VAL A 8 7.81 -20.93 3.77
C VAL A 8 7.17 -19.61 3.34
N VAL A 9 7.69 -18.49 3.87
CA VAL A 9 7.26 -17.13 3.52
C VAL A 9 8.37 -16.47 2.71
N VAL A 10 8.04 -15.98 1.52
CA VAL A 10 8.98 -15.35 0.59
C VAL A 10 8.80 -13.84 0.56
N GLY A 11 9.78 -13.10 1.09
CA GLY A 11 9.80 -11.64 1.22
C GLY A 11 9.49 -11.20 2.65
N ALA A 12 10.44 -10.50 3.30
CA ALA A 12 10.34 -9.98 4.67
C ALA A 12 9.87 -8.51 4.73
N GLY A 13 9.05 -8.07 3.77
CA GLY A 13 8.30 -6.82 3.87
C GLY A 13 7.13 -6.97 4.86
N PRO A 14 6.27 -5.94 5.00
CA PRO A 14 5.17 -5.96 5.97
C PRO A 14 4.29 -7.21 5.90
N GLY A 15 3.89 -7.62 4.69
CA GLY A 15 3.05 -8.81 4.52
C GLY A 15 3.73 -10.11 4.97
N GLY A 16 5.01 -10.29 4.62
CA GLY A 16 5.75 -11.49 5.00
C GLY A 16 6.12 -11.51 6.48
N SER A 17 6.62 -10.40 7.03
CA SER A 17 6.92 -10.29 8.46
C SER A 17 5.65 -10.46 9.30
N GLY A 18 4.52 -9.86 8.88
CA GLY A 18 3.23 -10.08 9.53
C GLY A 18 2.79 -11.55 9.47
N THR A 19 2.87 -12.18 8.28
CA THR A 19 2.55 -13.62 8.15
C THR A 19 3.41 -14.47 9.07
N ALA A 20 4.73 -14.30 9.01
CA ALA A 20 5.67 -15.08 9.79
C ALA A 20 5.47 -14.90 11.30
N HIS A 21 5.21 -13.65 11.75
CA HIS A 21 4.88 -13.35 13.14
C HIS A 21 3.69 -14.16 13.65
N TYR A 22 2.57 -14.10 12.93
CA TYR A 22 1.35 -14.76 13.39
C TYR A 22 1.39 -16.28 13.20
N ALA A 23 2.04 -16.78 12.15
CA ALA A 23 2.20 -18.21 11.90
C ALA A 23 3.07 -18.88 12.97
N SER A 24 4.22 -18.27 13.31
CA SER A 24 5.10 -18.79 14.36
C SER A 24 4.43 -18.74 15.73
N ARG A 25 3.69 -17.69 16.06
CA ARG A 25 2.87 -17.64 17.29
C ARG A 25 1.77 -18.69 17.35
N ALA A 26 1.28 -19.13 16.19
CA ALA A 26 0.33 -20.23 16.11
C ALA A 26 1.00 -21.61 16.16
N GLY A 27 2.34 -21.67 16.34
CA GLY A 27 3.10 -22.92 16.50
C GLY A 27 3.57 -23.54 15.18
N LEU A 28 3.48 -22.86 14.06
CA LEU A 28 3.99 -23.37 12.77
C LEU A 28 5.51 -23.12 12.67
N GLU A 29 6.26 -24.14 12.30
CA GLU A 29 7.68 -24.02 11.94
C GLU A 29 7.80 -23.20 10.65
N THR A 30 8.17 -21.91 10.80
CA THR A 30 8.06 -20.91 9.74
C THR A 30 9.44 -20.42 9.30
N LEU A 31 9.76 -20.60 8.02
CA LEU A 31 10.92 -20.01 7.38
C LEU A 31 10.51 -18.72 6.65
N LEU A 32 11.17 -17.61 6.98
CA LEU A 32 11.02 -16.31 6.32
C LEU A 32 12.28 -15.98 5.53
N LEU A 33 12.14 -15.73 4.23
CA LEU A 33 13.26 -15.44 3.33
C LEU A 33 13.18 -14.03 2.75
N ASP A 34 14.31 -13.34 2.64
CA ASP A 34 14.41 -12.13 1.81
C ASP A 34 15.74 -12.12 1.03
N ARG A 35 15.69 -11.57 -0.17
CA ARG A 35 16.88 -11.40 -1.02
C ARG A 35 17.82 -10.30 -0.55
N GLN A 36 17.37 -9.44 0.36
CA GLN A 36 18.13 -8.30 0.89
C GLN A 36 18.44 -8.49 2.37
N GLU A 37 19.55 -7.89 2.80
CA GLU A 37 19.86 -7.68 4.21
C GLU A 37 18.99 -6.57 4.80
N PHE A 38 18.73 -6.62 6.11
CA PHE A 38 17.98 -5.61 6.83
C PHE A 38 18.87 -4.88 7.85
N PRO A 39 18.62 -3.59 8.10
CA PRO A 39 17.53 -2.75 7.61
C PRO A 39 17.76 -2.26 6.17
N ARG A 40 16.73 -2.35 5.32
CA ARG A 40 16.77 -1.93 3.91
C ARG A 40 15.78 -0.81 3.63
N ASP A 41 16.10 0.04 2.67
CA ASP A 41 15.17 1.06 2.19
C ASP A 41 14.29 0.52 1.03
N LYS A 42 13.02 0.94 1.02
CA LYS A 42 12.08 0.71 -0.07
C LYS A 42 11.35 2.01 -0.38
N ALA A 43 11.25 2.39 -1.66
CA ALA A 43 10.49 3.58 -2.05
C ALA A 43 9.02 3.46 -1.60
N CYS A 44 8.56 4.45 -0.82
CA CYS A 44 7.24 4.56 -0.20
C CYS A 44 7.03 6.03 0.20
N GLY A 45 5.78 6.46 0.39
CA GLY A 45 5.46 7.72 1.06
C GLY A 45 5.70 7.70 2.57
N ASP A 46 5.97 6.51 3.15
CA ASP A 46 6.21 6.29 4.58
C ASP A 46 5.00 6.56 5.50
N GLY A 47 3.87 6.94 4.94
CA GLY A 47 2.63 7.14 5.70
C GLY A 47 2.03 5.80 6.17
N LEU A 48 1.80 5.71 7.46
CA LEU A 48 1.04 4.64 8.11
C LEU A 48 -0.35 5.20 8.48
N MET A 49 -1.34 4.92 7.65
CA MET A 49 -2.72 5.30 7.94
C MET A 49 -3.20 4.67 9.25
N PRO A 50 -4.26 5.15 9.89
CA PRO A 50 -4.75 4.58 11.17
C PRO A 50 -4.95 3.07 11.12
N HIS A 51 -5.45 2.53 10.01
CA HIS A 51 -5.54 1.08 9.79
C HIS A 51 -4.15 0.39 9.84
N ALA A 52 -3.15 0.96 9.16
CA ALA A 52 -1.79 0.41 9.19
C ALA A 52 -1.17 0.48 10.59
N ALA A 53 -1.37 1.61 11.29
CA ALA A 53 -0.91 1.78 12.67
C ALA A 53 -1.56 0.74 13.61
N SER A 54 -2.85 0.46 13.43
CA SER A 54 -3.56 -0.59 14.19
C SER A 54 -2.96 -1.97 13.94
N GLU A 55 -2.69 -2.35 12.69
CA GLU A 55 -2.06 -3.65 12.37
C GLU A 55 -0.63 -3.76 12.94
N VAL A 56 0.15 -2.66 12.92
CA VAL A 56 1.47 -2.60 13.59
C VAL A 56 1.32 -2.77 15.11
N SER A 57 0.34 -2.10 15.72
CA SER A 57 0.06 -2.20 17.16
C SER A 57 -0.39 -3.61 17.56
N LEU A 58 -1.15 -4.32 16.72
CA LEU A 58 -1.54 -5.72 16.93
C LEU A 58 -0.33 -6.68 16.96
N MET A 59 0.78 -6.31 16.33
CA MET A 59 2.05 -7.04 16.44
C MET A 59 2.83 -6.67 17.72
N GLY A 60 2.28 -5.85 18.62
CA GLY A 60 2.92 -5.39 19.85
C GLY A 60 3.96 -4.27 19.64
N LEU A 61 3.76 -3.44 18.65
CA LEU A 61 4.63 -2.30 18.30
C LEU A 61 3.94 -0.93 18.49
N GLY A 62 2.84 -0.88 19.28
CA GLY A 62 2.13 0.38 19.54
C GLY A 62 3.02 1.42 20.23
N ASP A 63 3.69 1.04 21.33
CA ASP A 63 4.59 1.92 22.08
C ASP A 63 5.74 2.44 21.20
N TRP A 64 6.28 1.60 20.34
CA TRP A 64 7.31 2.01 19.37
C TRP A 64 6.79 3.06 18.38
N LEU A 65 5.55 2.93 17.89
CA LEU A 65 4.95 3.96 17.03
C LEU A 65 4.82 5.31 17.75
N ASP A 66 4.59 5.29 19.06
CA ASP A 66 4.41 6.50 19.87
C ASP A 66 5.72 7.20 20.26
N GLU A 67 6.88 6.66 19.88
CA GLU A 67 8.17 7.33 20.10
C GLU A 67 8.21 8.71 19.42
N SER A 68 8.76 9.70 20.13
CA SER A 68 8.67 11.13 19.77
C SER A 68 9.37 11.52 18.46
N HIS A 69 10.27 10.67 17.96
CA HIS A 69 11.00 10.94 16.72
C HIS A 69 10.22 10.57 15.45
N HIS A 70 9.11 9.85 15.58
CA HIS A 70 8.23 9.54 14.45
C HIS A 70 7.33 10.72 14.10
N GLY A 71 7.15 10.97 12.81
CA GLY A 71 6.12 11.90 12.35
C GLY A 71 4.74 11.38 12.72
N ARG A 72 3.90 12.25 13.27
CA ARG A 72 2.50 11.95 13.58
C ARG A 72 1.62 12.89 12.78
N PHE A 73 0.55 12.39 12.20
CA PHE A 73 -0.43 13.24 11.53
C PHE A 73 -1.82 13.03 12.10
N THR A 74 -2.56 14.14 12.18
CA THR A 74 -3.91 14.22 12.72
C THR A 74 -4.95 14.67 11.68
N GLY A 75 -4.49 14.96 10.46
CA GLY A 75 -5.37 15.41 9.39
C GLY A 75 -4.80 15.21 7.98
N PHE A 76 -5.64 15.56 7.03
CA PHE A 76 -5.34 15.58 5.60
C PHE A 76 -5.57 16.97 5.06
N SER A 77 -4.61 17.48 4.31
CA SER A 77 -4.69 18.72 3.54
C SER A 77 -4.61 18.36 2.06
N ILE A 78 -5.72 18.50 1.33
CA ILE A 78 -5.82 18.12 -0.10
C ILE A 78 -5.93 19.41 -0.91
N TYR A 79 -5.01 19.57 -1.86
CA TYR A 79 -4.90 20.71 -2.75
C TYR A 79 -5.24 20.28 -4.17
N THR A 80 -6.19 20.97 -4.79
CA THR A 80 -6.48 20.85 -6.22
C THR A 80 -6.18 22.19 -6.92
N GLN A 81 -6.48 22.32 -8.19
CA GLN A 81 -6.29 23.61 -8.91
C GLN A 81 -7.10 24.76 -8.29
N THR A 82 -8.30 24.46 -7.79
CA THR A 82 -9.29 25.48 -7.43
C THR A 82 -9.97 25.21 -6.09
N ALA A 83 -9.63 24.11 -5.37
CA ALA A 83 -10.16 23.78 -4.07
C ALA A 83 -9.06 23.40 -3.07
N TYR A 84 -9.31 23.72 -1.81
CA TYR A 84 -8.51 23.28 -0.67
C TYR A 84 -9.42 22.63 0.36
N LEU A 85 -9.12 21.38 0.71
CA LEU A 85 -9.85 20.65 1.74
C LEU A 85 -8.91 20.29 2.89
N ARG A 86 -9.29 20.68 4.09
CA ARG A 86 -8.66 20.16 5.30
C ARG A 86 -9.69 19.35 6.10
N GLN A 87 -9.32 18.14 6.46
CA GLN A 87 -10.12 17.23 7.26
C GLN A 87 -9.24 16.53 8.28
N GLY A 88 -9.63 16.58 9.56
CA GLY A 88 -9.00 15.74 10.58
C GLY A 88 -9.16 14.26 10.25
N VAL A 89 -8.26 13.43 10.76
CA VAL A 89 -8.40 11.97 10.65
C VAL A 89 -9.79 11.59 11.17
N PRO A 90 -10.63 10.92 10.38
CA PRO A 90 -11.95 10.52 10.83
C PRO A 90 -11.84 9.65 12.08
N PRO A 91 -12.75 9.78 13.07
CA PRO A 91 -12.81 8.86 14.19
C PRO A 91 -13.15 7.46 13.67
N SER A 92 -12.14 6.67 13.43
CA SER A 92 -12.27 5.28 12.96
C SER A 92 -12.05 4.33 14.14
N LEU A 93 -12.47 3.08 13.98
CA LEU A 93 -12.16 2.02 14.95
C LEU A 93 -10.63 1.77 15.10
N ASN A 94 -9.84 2.35 14.20
CA ASN A 94 -8.40 2.13 14.10
C ASN A 94 -7.55 3.25 14.73
N GLY A 95 -8.16 4.28 15.30
CA GLY A 95 -7.45 5.34 16.04
C GLY A 95 -7.57 6.75 15.43
N PRO A 96 -7.21 7.78 16.23
CA PRO A 96 -7.45 9.19 15.89
C PRO A 96 -6.34 9.82 15.04
N HIS A 97 -5.26 9.14 14.79
CA HIS A 97 -4.09 9.63 14.06
C HIS A 97 -3.34 8.51 13.35
N GLY A 98 -2.46 8.88 12.46
CA GLY A 98 -1.51 7.98 11.82
C GLY A 98 -0.08 8.48 12.01
N TYR A 99 0.87 7.80 11.36
CA TYR A 99 2.30 8.08 11.52
C TYR A 99 3.00 8.21 10.17
N VAL A 100 4.13 8.88 10.18
CA VAL A 100 5.07 8.91 9.04
C VAL A 100 6.40 8.35 9.52
N VAL A 101 6.68 7.10 9.15
CA VAL A 101 7.86 6.35 9.61
C VAL A 101 8.55 5.71 8.42
N LYS A 102 9.85 5.94 8.28
CA LYS A 102 10.61 5.40 7.15
C LYS A 102 10.45 3.88 7.05
N ARG A 103 10.23 3.40 5.84
CA ARG A 103 10.14 1.96 5.56
C ARG A 103 11.37 1.18 6.02
N LYS A 104 12.55 1.82 6.04
CA LYS A 104 13.77 1.21 6.58
C LYS A 104 13.60 0.81 8.05
N GLU A 105 12.95 1.66 8.84
CA GLU A 105 12.70 1.46 10.27
C GLU A 105 11.51 0.53 10.48
N THR A 106 10.39 0.82 9.83
CA THR A 106 9.16 0.01 9.94
C THR A 106 9.40 -1.45 9.56
N ASP A 107 10.01 -1.70 8.38
CA ASP A 107 10.23 -3.06 7.90
C ASP A 107 11.20 -3.83 8.82
N ALA A 108 12.23 -3.16 9.39
CA ALA A 108 13.14 -3.77 10.34
C ALA A 108 12.44 -4.16 11.65
N LYS A 109 11.60 -3.28 12.20
CA LYS A 109 10.83 -3.55 13.42
C LYS A 109 9.83 -4.68 13.25
N LEU A 110 9.13 -4.73 12.11
CA LEU A 110 8.23 -5.83 11.80
C LEU A 110 8.97 -7.17 11.70
N LEU A 111 10.15 -7.16 11.06
CA LEU A 111 11.01 -8.35 10.97
C LEU A 111 11.51 -8.79 12.36
N GLU A 112 12.00 -7.88 13.19
CA GLU A 112 12.41 -8.18 14.59
C GLU A 112 11.26 -8.87 15.35
N ARG A 113 10.02 -8.41 15.17
CA ARG A 113 8.84 -9.01 15.80
C ARG A 113 8.53 -10.42 15.27
N ALA A 114 8.76 -10.66 13.98
CA ALA A 114 8.59 -11.99 13.39
C ALA A 114 9.63 -12.98 13.94
N ILE A 115 10.91 -12.57 14.02
CA ILE A 115 11.99 -13.38 14.60
C ILE A 115 11.72 -13.64 16.08
N ALA A 116 11.35 -12.63 16.86
CA ALA A 116 11.01 -12.77 18.27
C ALA A 116 9.79 -13.68 18.51
N ALA A 117 8.92 -13.86 17.51
CA ALA A 117 7.81 -14.80 17.56
C ALA A 117 8.21 -16.25 17.23
N GLY A 118 9.46 -16.50 16.83
CA GLY A 118 10.00 -17.82 16.52
C GLY A 118 10.18 -18.12 15.03
N ALA A 119 9.99 -17.13 14.15
CA ALA A 119 10.28 -17.33 12.72
C ALA A 119 11.78 -17.44 12.48
N GLU A 120 12.21 -18.45 11.73
CA GLU A 120 13.58 -18.51 11.21
C GLU A 120 13.70 -17.53 10.04
N PHE A 121 14.63 -16.57 10.13
CA PHE A 121 14.86 -15.59 9.05
C PHE A 121 16.20 -15.84 8.35
N ARG A 122 16.19 -15.83 7.02
CA ARG A 122 17.39 -15.88 6.19
C ARG A 122 17.42 -14.73 5.21
N ALA A 123 18.39 -13.84 5.40
CA ALA A 123 18.69 -12.75 4.48
C ALA A 123 19.58 -13.21 3.32
N GLY A 124 19.62 -12.43 2.23
CA GLY A 124 20.45 -12.74 1.05
C GLY A 124 19.98 -13.97 0.28
N VAL A 125 18.78 -14.47 0.55
CA VAL A 125 18.19 -15.65 -0.11
C VAL A 125 17.14 -15.22 -1.12
N ARG A 126 17.43 -15.43 -2.41
CA ARG A 126 16.51 -15.10 -3.50
C ARG A 126 15.73 -16.33 -3.94
N ALA A 127 14.46 -16.39 -3.66
CA ALA A 127 13.58 -17.40 -4.22
C ALA A 127 13.45 -17.26 -5.74
N THR A 128 13.56 -18.36 -6.47
CA THR A 128 13.62 -18.41 -7.93
C THR A 128 12.46 -19.15 -8.56
N GLU A 129 12.05 -20.27 -7.96
CA GLU A 129 10.98 -21.11 -8.49
C GLU A 129 10.15 -21.76 -7.37
N LEU A 130 8.89 -22.12 -7.70
CA LEU A 130 8.06 -22.96 -6.86
C LEU A 130 8.40 -24.44 -7.14
N LEU A 131 8.75 -25.19 -6.11
CA LEU A 131 8.84 -26.65 -6.20
C LEU A 131 7.42 -27.22 -6.32
N ARG A 132 7.22 -28.09 -7.28
CA ARG A 132 5.89 -28.68 -7.54
C ARG A 132 5.96 -30.22 -7.54
N SER A 133 4.86 -30.83 -7.09
CA SER A 133 4.64 -32.25 -7.28
C SER A 133 4.38 -32.56 -8.76
N PRO A 134 4.41 -33.85 -9.19
CA PRO A 134 4.01 -34.26 -10.53
C PRO A 134 2.56 -33.85 -10.89
N ALA A 135 1.69 -33.67 -9.89
CA ALA A 135 0.32 -33.17 -10.06
C ALA A 135 0.23 -31.65 -10.17
N GLY A 136 1.38 -30.92 -10.04
CA GLY A 136 1.44 -29.46 -10.13
C GLY A 136 1.26 -28.70 -8.82
N ASP A 137 1.05 -29.41 -7.70
CA ASP A 137 0.87 -28.80 -6.38
C ASP A 137 2.17 -28.15 -5.89
N VAL A 138 2.08 -26.99 -5.28
CA VAL A 138 3.23 -26.34 -4.62
C VAL A 138 3.66 -27.17 -3.40
N ARG A 139 4.95 -27.45 -3.30
CA ARG A 139 5.58 -28.26 -2.25
C ARG A 139 6.83 -27.58 -1.65
N GLY A 140 7.02 -26.32 -1.94
CA GLY A 140 8.17 -25.56 -1.45
C GLY A 140 8.69 -24.58 -2.49
N ILE A 141 9.93 -24.17 -2.30
CA ILE A 141 10.63 -23.25 -3.20
C ILE A 141 12.06 -23.70 -3.50
N GLU A 142 12.54 -23.32 -4.67
CA GLU A 142 13.98 -23.24 -4.97
C GLU A 142 14.43 -21.80 -4.81
N ALA A 143 15.64 -21.61 -4.30
CA ALA A 143 16.22 -20.30 -4.03
C ALA A 143 17.72 -20.30 -4.34
N THR A 144 18.31 -19.11 -4.46
CA THR A 144 19.76 -18.93 -4.61
C THR A 144 20.31 -18.02 -3.51
N SER A 145 21.48 -18.37 -2.97
CA SER A 145 22.24 -17.55 -2.02
C SER A 145 23.73 -17.78 -2.25
N GLY A 146 24.54 -16.72 -2.38
CA GLY A 146 25.97 -16.83 -2.60
C GLY A 146 26.37 -17.68 -3.82
N GLY A 147 25.51 -17.74 -4.86
CA GLY A 147 25.74 -18.57 -6.06
C GLY A 147 25.34 -20.05 -5.89
N GLN A 148 24.88 -20.45 -4.71
CA GLN A 148 24.41 -21.81 -4.44
C GLN A 148 22.91 -21.92 -4.61
N THR A 149 22.44 -23.07 -5.11
CA THR A 149 21.03 -23.41 -5.16
C THR A 149 20.61 -24.09 -3.87
N LEU A 150 19.56 -23.56 -3.23
CA LEU A 150 18.93 -24.06 -2.02
C LEU A 150 17.53 -24.57 -2.31
N ARG A 151 17.06 -25.56 -1.57
CA ARG A 151 15.69 -26.08 -1.68
C ARG A 151 15.04 -26.16 -0.29
N PHE A 152 13.87 -25.57 -0.17
CA PHE A 152 13.07 -25.57 1.04
C PHE A 152 11.71 -26.20 0.75
N GLU A 153 11.44 -27.30 1.40
CA GLU A 153 10.17 -28.01 1.27
C GLU A 153 9.16 -27.52 2.31
N ALA A 154 7.93 -27.26 1.88
CA ALA A 154 6.81 -26.97 2.76
C ALA A 154 5.49 -27.28 2.03
N PRO A 155 4.47 -27.77 2.73
CA PRO A 155 3.16 -28.01 2.15
C PRO A 155 2.44 -26.71 1.76
N LEU A 156 2.89 -25.57 2.32
CA LEU A 156 2.34 -24.25 2.04
C LEU A 156 3.44 -23.20 1.89
N VAL A 157 3.33 -22.38 0.83
CA VAL A 157 4.17 -21.22 0.56
C VAL A 157 3.33 -19.95 0.60
N ILE A 158 3.84 -18.91 1.26
CA ILE A 158 3.25 -17.56 1.21
C ILE A 158 4.12 -16.66 0.35
N ALA A 159 3.57 -16.19 -0.76
CA ALA A 159 4.20 -15.19 -1.59
C ALA A 159 3.96 -13.79 -1.04
N ALA A 160 5.00 -13.19 -0.46
CA ALA A 160 5.06 -11.82 0.06
C ALA A 160 6.15 -11.00 -0.66
N ASP A 161 6.56 -11.44 -1.85
CA ASP A 161 7.70 -10.98 -2.64
C ASP A 161 7.42 -9.68 -3.45
N GLY A 162 6.28 -9.06 -3.19
CA GLY A 162 5.92 -7.73 -3.69
C GLY A 162 5.57 -7.71 -5.18
N VAL A 163 5.78 -6.54 -5.80
CA VAL A 163 5.34 -6.31 -7.19
C VAL A 163 6.10 -7.16 -8.21
N GLY A 164 7.40 -7.34 -8.00
CA GLY A 164 8.29 -8.08 -8.91
C GLY A 164 8.44 -9.56 -8.56
N GLY A 165 7.56 -10.09 -7.74
CA GLY A 165 7.64 -11.43 -7.22
C GLY A 165 7.55 -12.54 -8.28
N PHE A 166 8.23 -13.65 -8.02
CA PHE A 166 8.25 -14.81 -8.91
C PHE A 166 7.06 -15.75 -8.67
N ALA A 167 6.59 -15.84 -7.43
CA ALA A 167 5.57 -16.81 -7.04
C ALA A 167 4.20 -16.54 -7.71
N GLY A 168 3.95 -15.30 -8.07
CA GLY A 168 2.77 -14.89 -8.81
C GLY A 168 2.86 -15.04 -10.33
N ARG A 169 3.96 -15.58 -10.88
CA ARG A 169 4.09 -15.79 -12.33
C ARG A 169 2.98 -16.73 -12.81
N GLY A 170 2.21 -16.26 -13.80
CA GLY A 170 1.04 -16.98 -14.30
C GLY A 170 -0.27 -16.73 -13.55
N MET A 171 -0.25 -16.02 -12.44
CA MET A 171 -1.46 -15.52 -11.79
C MET A 171 -1.80 -14.10 -12.31
N LYS A 172 -3.09 -13.81 -12.51
CA LYS A 172 -3.54 -12.49 -12.98
C LYS A 172 -3.36 -11.44 -11.88
N THR A 173 -2.21 -10.78 -11.88
CA THR A 173 -1.94 -9.60 -11.04
C THR A 173 -1.49 -8.46 -11.94
N HIS A 174 -1.99 -7.25 -11.73
CA HIS A 174 -1.73 -6.13 -12.61
C HIS A 174 -0.91 -5.06 -11.90
N GLN A 175 0.27 -4.75 -12.46
CA GLN A 175 0.99 -3.53 -12.13
C GLN A 175 0.31 -2.38 -12.87
N ASN A 176 -0.25 -1.43 -12.13
CA ASN A 176 -1.09 -0.38 -12.68
C ASN A 176 -0.77 1.03 -12.19
N ALA A 177 0.23 1.17 -11.31
CA ALA A 177 0.75 2.46 -10.88
C ALA A 177 2.26 2.42 -10.62
N VAL A 178 2.87 3.59 -10.68
CA VAL A 178 4.28 3.82 -10.34
C VAL A 178 4.38 5.10 -9.52
N ALA A 179 5.35 5.14 -8.61
CA ALA A 179 5.58 6.29 -7.74
C ALA A 179 7.08 6.59 -7.62
N ARG A 180 7.40 7.87 -7.42
CA ARG A 180 8.75 8.35 -7.18
C ARG A 180 8.75 9.27 -5.98
N ARG A 181 9.75 9.13 -5.10
CA ARG A 181 9.89 9.98 -3.91
C ARG A 181 11.34 10.36 -3.67
N GLN A 182 11.53 11.46 -2.96
CA GLN A 182 12.79 11.90 -2.41
C GLN A 182 12.57 12.47 -1.01
N TYR A 183 13.54 12.28 -0.12
CA TYR A 183 13.53 12.99 1.16
C TYR A 183 14.12 14.39 0.99
N TYR A 184 13.57 15.32 1.75
CA TYR A 184 14.07 16.69 1.84
C TYR A 184 14.15 17.11 3.30
N ARG A 185 15.16 17.93 3.63
CA ARG A 185 15.29 18.63 4.90
C ARG A 185 14.89 20.09 4.70
N GLY A 186 14.17 20.66 5.67
CA GLY A 186 13.81 22.08 5.65
C GLY A 186 12.61 22.43 4.76
N VAL A 187 11.74 21.47 4.43
CA VAL A 187 10.49 21.76 3.70
C VAL A 187 9.59 22.65 4.57
N ASP A 188 9.19 23.81 4.05
CA ASP A 188 8.40 24.81 4.78
C ASP A 188 6.95 24.90 4.27
N GLY A 189 6.17 23.89 4.56
CA GLY A 189 4.71 23.87 4.34
C GLY A 189 3.91 24.07 5.63
N PRO A 190 2.64 24.46 5.53
CA PRO A 190 1.76 24.65 6.67
C PRO A 190 1.38 23.31 7.34
N ASN A 191 0.88 23.36 8.58
CA ASN A 191 0.27 22.21 9.27
C ASN A 191 1.07 20.90 9.15
N LYS A 192 2.30 20.89 9.67
CA LYS A 192 3.22 19.73 9.57
C LYS A 192 2.66 18.43 10.18
N GLU A 193 1.53 18.52 10.87
CA GLU A 193 0.75 17.37 11.37
C GLU A 193 -0.36 16.92 10.40
N ASP A 194 -0.40 17.42 9.18
CA ASP A 194 -1.28 16.93 8.13
C ASP A 194 -0.50 16.12 7.09
N LEU A 195 -1.11 15.12 6.49
CA LEU A 195 -0.66 14.55 5.23
C LEU A 195 -1.12 15.46 4.09
N HIS A 196 -0.17 16.05 3.38
CA HIS A 196 -0.46 16.93 2.27
C HIS A 196 -0.52 16.15 0.96
N VAL A 197 -1.63 16.25 0.26
CA VAL A 197 -1.91 15.59 -1.02
C VAL A 197 -2.22 16.64 -2.07
N PHE A 198 -1.59 16.54 -3.23
CA PHE A 198 -1.71 17.49 -4.34
C PHE A 198 -2.26 16.80 -5.57
N ILE A 199 -3.37 17.32 -6.09
CA ILE A 199 -3.95 16.90 -7.37
C ILE A 199 -3.79 18.07 -8.33
N THR A 200 -2.63 18.15 -8.98
CA THR A 200 -2.30 19.23 -9.91
C THR A 200 -3.10 19.12 -11.20
N LYS A 201 -3.06 20.18 -12.02
CA LYS A 201 -3.70 20.17 -13.35
C LYS A 201 -3.20 19.00 -14.20
N ASP A 202 -1.89 18.80 -14.23
CA ASP A 202 -1.27 17.71 -15.00
C ASP A 202 -1.74 16.33 -14.53
N MET A 203 -1.89 16.15 -13.22
CA MET A 203 -2.39 14.91 -12.59
C MET A 203 -3.87 14.67 -12.90
N ASN A 204 -4.69 15.72 -12.91
CA ASN A 204 -6.12 15.66 -13.18
C ASN A 204 -6.42 15.39 -14.66
N GLU A 205 -5.81 16.16 -15.58
CA GLU A 205 -6.07 16.05 -17.02
C GLU A 205 -5.53 14.77 -17.65
N ASN A 206 -4.43 14.24 -17.12
CA ASN A 206 -3.77 13.04 -17.64
C ASN A 206 -4.19 11.74 -16.95
N GLY A 207 -5.02 11.84 -15.94
CA GLY A 207 -5.70 10.72 -15.26
C GLY A 207 -4.92 10.10 -14.12
N ALA A 208 -5.57 9.99 -12.99
CA ALA A 208 -5.25 9.25 -11.78
C ALA A 208 -3.79 9.31 -11.31
N GLY A 209 -3.44 10.39 -10.63
CA GLY A 209 -2.19 10.55 -9.91
C GLY A 209 -2.33 11.61 -8.82
N TYR A 210 -1.39 11.64 -7.91
CA TYR A 210 -1.27 12.70 -6.92
C TYR A 210 0.18 12.86 -6.46
N GLY A 211 0.53 14.08 -6.00
CA GLY A 211 1.76 14.37 -5.28
C GLY A 211 1.53 14.38 -3.78
N TRP A 212 2.58 14.25 -2.99
CA TRP A 212 2.49 14.31 -1.53
C TRP A 212 3.69 14.99 -0.87
N VAL A 213 3.45 15.53 0.32
CA VAL A 213 4.46 15.94 1.29
C VAL A 213 4.06 15.40 2.65
N PHE A 214 4.87 14.49 3.20
CA PHE A 214 4.64 13.85 4.48
C PHE A 214 5.82 14.10 5.41
N TYR A 215 5.59 14.78 6.53
CA TYR A 215 6.61 15.16 7.49
C TYR A 215 6.97 14.01 8.43
N LEU A 216 8.28 13.77 8.59
CA LEU A 216 8.83 12.63 9.35
C LEU A 216 9.04 12.92 10.85
N GLY A 217 8.73 14.13 11.32
CA GLY A 217 8.88 14.52 12.73
C GLY A 217 10.30 14.99 13.13
N ASP A 218 11.31 14.71 12.29
CA ASP A 218 12.73 15.02 12.56
C ASP A 218 13.28 16.15 11.67
N GLY A 219 12.42 17.03 11.19
CA GLY A 219 12.76 18.15 10.28
C GLY A 219 12.91 17.72 8.82
N ARG A 220 12.60 16.47 8.51
CA ARG A 220 12.56 15.92 7.14
C ARG A 220 11.13 15.73 6.65
N ALA A 221 10.99 15.73 5.34
CA ALA A 221 9.75 15.36 4.67
C ALA A 221 10.02 14.35 3.55
N ASN A 222 9.09 13.43 3.37
CA ASN A 222 9.00 12.56 2.20
C ASN A 222 8.15 13.28 1.17
N VAL A 223 8.77 13.70 0.06
CA VAL A 223 8.11 14.38 -1.06
C VAL A 223 8.08 13.42 -2.23
N GLY A 224 6.90 13.23 -2.83
CA GLY A 224 6.78 12.29 -3.93
C GLY A 224 5.56 12.52 -4.80
N ALA A 225 5.50 11.77 -5.89
CA ALA A 225 4.36 11.71 -6.78
C ALA A 225 4.16 10.31 -7.32
N GLY A 226 2.89 9.93 -7.47
CA GLY A 226 2.48 8.65 -8.02
C GLY A 226 1.46 8.84 -9.14
N VAL A 227 1.51 7.96 -10.14
CA VAL A 227 0.66 8.05 -11.33
C VAL A 227 0.35 6.66 -11.88
N SER A 228 -0.82 6.51 -12.50
CA SER A 228 -1.16 5.28 -13.18
C SER A 228 -0.27 5.03 -14.40
N THR A 229 0.11 3.77 -14.62
CA THR A 229 0.91 3.38 -15.81
C THR A 229 0.16 3.68 -17.12
N ARG A 230 -1.18 3.63 -17.08
CA ARG A 230 -2.03 4.01 -18.22
C ARG A 230 -1.91 5.50 -18.57
N ALA A 231 -1.82 6.37 -17.57
CA ALA A 231 -1.63 7.81 -17.78
C ALA A 231 -0.27 8.10 -18.42
N LEU A 232 0.81 7.48 -17.93
CA LEU A 232 2.15 7.61 -18.53
C LEU A 232 2.15 7.13 -19.99
N ALA A 233 1.56 5.97 -20.26
CA ALA A 233 1.47 5.43 -21.62
C ALA A 233 0.70 6.37 -22.57
N ARG A 234 -0.42 6.98 -22.08
CA ARG A 234 -1.24 7.90 -22.88
C ARG A 234 -0.51 9.21 -23.19
N THR A 235 0.27 9.71 -22.25
CA THR A 235 0.97 11.01 -22.39
C THR A 235 2.35 10.89 -23.02
N GLY A 236 2.89 9.68 -23.19
CA GLY A 236 4.26 9.44 -23.65
C GLY A 236 5.33 9.91 -22.66
N ARG A 237 4.97 10.26 -21.42
CA ARG A 237 5.88 10.77 -20.40
C ARG A 237 6.48 9.63 -19.58
N ASN A 238 7.62 9.90 -18.98
CA ASN A 238 8.21 9.01 -17.98
C ASN A 238 7.91 9.53 -16.55
N LEU A 239 8.13 8.66 -15.56
CA LEU A 239 7.86 8.96 -14.15
C LEU A 239 8.75 10.08 -13.60
N LYS A 240 9.99 10.23 -14.11
CA LYS A 240 10.89 11.31 -13.67
C LYS A 240 10.32 12.66 -14.08
N ASP A 241 9.92 12.83 -15.33
CA ASP A 241 9.32 14.08 -15.83
C ASP A 241 8.04 14.44 -15.07
N PHE A 242 7.22 13.43 -14.72
CA PHE A 242 6.01 13.63 -13.93
C PHE A 242 6.33 14.13 -12.53
N PHE A 243 7.36 13.57 -11.88
CA PHE A 243 7.81 14.00 -10.56
C PHE A 243 8.45 15.39 -10.60
N ASP A 244 9.31 15.67 -11.57
CA ASP A 244 10.01 16.97 -11.71
C ASP A 244 8.99 18.12 -11.89
N ARG A 245 7.96 17.93 -12.73
CA ARG A 245 6.87 18.88 -12.89
C ARG A 245 6.08 19.12 -11.61
N PHE A 246 5.89 18.10 -10.78
CA PHE A 246 5.27 18.26 -9.48
C PHE A 246 6.13 19.17 -8.57
N LEU A 247 7.44 19.03 -8.58
CA LEU A 247 8.34 19.88 -7.81
C LEU A 247 8.35 21.34 -8.31
N GLU A 248 8.10 21.54 -9.61
CA GLU A 248 8.02 22.86 -10.26
C GLU A 248 6.67 23.57 -10.06
N GLU A 249 5.64 22.87 -9.55
CA GLU A 249 4.35 23.51 -9.23
C GLU A 249 4.56 24.70 -8.28
N PRO A 250 3.93 25.85 -8.52
CA PRO A 250 4.24 27.08 -7.78
C PRO A 250 4.14 26.95 -6.26
N GLN A 251 3.23 26.14 -5.77
CA GLN A 251 3.08 25.88 -4.33
C GLN A 251 4.21 25.00 -3.81
N MET A 252 4.59 23.97 -4.55
CA MET A 252 5.67 23.07 -4.18
C MET A 252 7.02 23.78 -4.22
N ALA A 253 7.29 24.55 -5.27
CA ALA A 253 8.52 25.32 -5.41
C ALA A 253 8.74 26.27 -4.19
N ARG A 254 7.67 26.93 -3.73
CA ARG A 254 7.72 27.75 -2.50
C ARG A 254 8.02 26.94 -1.25
N TRP A 255 7.41 25.75 -1.09
CA TRP A 255 7.66 24.92 0.10
C TRP A 255 9.06 24.29 0.11
N LEU A 256 9.64 24.14 -1.07
CA LEU A 256 11.00 23.61 -1.27
C LEU A 256 12.07 24.71 -1.32
N GLU A 257 11.69 25.99 -1.23
CA GLU A 257 12.66 27.09 -1.21
C GLU A 257 13.60 26.95 0.01
N GLY A 258 14.89 26.81 -0.25
CA GLY A 258 15.90 26.54 0.78
C GLY A 258 15.90 25.10 1.34
N ALA A 259 15.03 24.22 0.87
CA ALA A 259 15.05 22.82 1.28
C ALA A 259 16.16 22.04 0.55
N GLU A 260 16.82 21.15 1.27
CA GLU A 260 17.91 20.33 0.74
C GLU A 260 17.47 18.89 0.48
N PRO A 261 17.68 18.33 -0.73
CA PRO A 261 17.40 16.93 -1.01
C PRO A 261 18.35 16.01 -0.25
N GLU A 262 17.82 14.96 0.38
CA GLU A 262 18.56 13.97 1.15
C GLU A 262 18.57 12.63 0.42
N GLY A 263 19.72 12.23 -0.11
CA GLY A 263 19.88 11.02 -0.89
C GLY A 263 19.23 11.05 -2.29
N PRO A 264 19.28 9.96 -3.04
CA PRO A 264 18.70 9.89 -4.38
C PRO A 264 17.18 9.70 -4.35
N ALA A 265 16.50 10.26 -5.34
CA ALA A 265 15.10 9.93 -5.57
C ALA A 265 14.94 8.46 -5.96
N LYS A 266 13.96 7.77 -5.36
CA LYS A 266 13.69 6.34 -5.59
C LYS A 266 12.30 6.12 -6.17
N SER A 267 12.20 5.15 -7.07
CA SER A 267 10.95 4.81 -7.75
C SER A 267 10.53 3.38 -7.45
N TRP A 268 9.24 3.12 -7.45
CA TRP A 268 8.68 1.79 -7.28
C TRP A 268 7.35 1.65 -8.03
N SER A 269 7.06 0.41 -8.38
CA SER A 269 5.79 0.03 -8.99
C SER A 269 4.80 -0.45 -7.94
N LEU A 270 3.51 -0.32 -8.21
CA LEU A 270 2.41 -0.72 -7.35
C LEU A 270 1.45 -1.64 -8.10
N LYS A 271 0.87 -2.60 -7.37
CA LYS A 271 -0.25 -3.42 -7.82
C LYS A 271 -1.49 -3.02 -7.01
N MET A 272 -2.26 -2.11 -7.58
CA MET A 272 -3.41 -1.49 -6.91
C MET A 272 -4.70 -2.21 -7.25
N GLY A 273 -5.53 -2.42 -6.24
CA GLY A 273 -6.89 -2.95 -6.38
C GLY A 273 -6.97 -4.47 -6.44
N MET A 274 -7.97 -5.00 -5.78
CA MET A 274 -8.19 -6.45 -5.65
C MET A 274 -8.84 -7.09 -6.88
N TRP A 275 -9.26 -6.32 -7.87
CA TRP A 275 -10.05 -6.82 -8.99
C TRP A 275 -9.25 -7.72 -9.92
N GLY A 276 -9.83 -8.87 -10.28
CA GLY A 276 -9.21 -9.81 -11.23
C GLY A 276 -8.04 -10.63 -10.71
N ALA A 277 -7.50 -10.32 -9.54
CA ALA A 277 -6.41 -11.08 -8.94
C ALA A 277 -6.94 -12.33 -8.23
N LYS A 278 -6.27 -13.45 -8.44
CA LYS A 278 -6.45 -14.70 -7.68
C LYS A 278 -5.27 -14.83 -6.72
N ARG A 279 -5.52 -14.89 -5.40
CA ARG A 279 -4.49 -14.84 -4.34
C ARG A 279 -4.19 -16.17 -3.71
N TYR A 280 -4.64 -17.25 -4.30
CA TYR A 280 -4.41 -18.61 -3.81
C TYR A 280 -4.32 -19.61 -4.95
N ALA A 281 -3.60 -20.68 -4.69
CA ALA A 281 -3.59 -21.91 -5.46
C ALA A 281 -3.35 -23.07 -4.50
N GLN A 282 -3.30 -24.31 -4.97
CA GLN A 282 -2.95 -25.45 -4.12
C GLN A 282 -1.53 -25.27 -3.58
N GLY A 283 -1.39 -25.27 -2.24
CA GLY A 283 -0.13 -25.04 -1.52
C GLY A 283 0.43 -23.61 -1.63
N LEU A 284 -0.36 -22.61 -2.04
CA LEU A 284 0.12 -21.23 -2.22
C LEU A 284 -0.95 -20.21 -1.80
N MET A 285 -0.53 -19.19 -1.02
CA MET A 285 -1.29 -17.95 -0.85
C MET A 285 -0.40 -16.74 -1.16
N MET A 286 -1.01 -15.59 -1.52
CA MET A 286 -0.31 -14.35 -1.85
C MET A 286 -0.82 -13.23 -0.94
N VAL A 287 0.12 -12.41 -0.41
CA VAL A 287 -0.19 -11.30 0.51
C VAL A 287 0.39 -9.98 0.01
N GLY A 288 -0.14 -8.87 0.47
CA GLY A 288 0.34 -7.53 0.13
C GLY A 288 0.37 -7.24 -1.38
N ASP A 289 1.42 -6.56 -1.84
CA ASP A 289 1.56 -6.18 -3.26
C ASP A 289 1.64 -7.41 -4.19
N ALA A 290 2.16 -8.55 -3.72
CA ALA A 290 2.15 -9.79 -4.49
C ALA A 290 0.71 -10.21 -4.84
N GLY A 291 -0.22 -9.99 -3.90
CA GLY A 291 -1.65 -10.23 -4.05
C GLY A 291 -2.46 -9.06 -4.59
N SER A 292 -1.84 -7.97 -5.07
CA SER A 292 -2.53 -6.75 -5.55
C SER A 292 -3.43 -6.12 -4.49
N MET A 293 -2.90 -5.95 -3.26
CA MET A 293 -3.67 -5.46 -2.11
C MET A 293 -3.53 -3.95 -1.88
N VAL A 294 -2.76 -3.20 -2.69
CA VAL A 294 -2.63 -1.76 -2.54
C VAL A 294 -3.96 -1.05 -2.81
N HIS A 295 -4.34 -0.12 -1.94
CA HIS A 295 -5.60 0.62 -2.08
C HIS A 295 -5.61 1.47 -3.37
N PRO A 296 -6.68 1.42 -4.18
CA PRO A 296 -6.68 2.00 -5.52
C PRO A 296 -6.71 3.54 -5.57
N ILE A 297 -7.08 4.22 -4.49
CA ILE A 297 -7.09 5.68 -4.42
C ILE A 297 -5.84 6.20 -3.72
N SER A 298 -5.62 5.81 -2.46
CA SER A 298 -4.54 6.36 -1.64
C SER A 298 -3.16 5.76 -1.92
N GLY A 299 -3.08 4.60 -2.60
CA GLY A 299 -1.82 3.88 -2.73
C GLY A 299 -1.30 3.28 -1.41
N GLU A 300 -2.13 3.28 -0.34
CA GLU A 300 -1.80 2.64 0.92
C GLU A 300 -1.65 1.13 0.70
N GLY A 301 -0.57 0.56 1.20
CA GLY A 301 -0.27 -0.85 1.01
C GLY A 301 0.27 -1.55 2.26
N VAL A 302 0.79 -0.80 3.25
CA VAL A 302 1.42 -1.40 4.44
C VAL A 302 0.38 -2.08 5.33
N GLY A 303 -0.72 -1.40 5.64
CA GLY A 303 -1.79 -1.95 6.45
C GLY A 303 -2.47 -3.14 5.79
N TYR A 304 -2.78 -3.02 4.49
CA TYR A 304 -3.36 -4.14 3.72
C TYR A 304 -2.39 -5.33 3.60
N ALA A 305 -1.08 -5.08 3.53
CA ALA A 305 -0.08 -6.14 3.53
C ALA A 305 -0.05 -6.87 4.89
N LEU A 306 -0.05 -6.13 6.00
CA LEU A 306 -0.09 -6.70 7.34
C LEU A 306 -1.39 -7.48 7.60
N GLU A 307 -2.54 -6.88 7.28
CA GLU A 307 -3.85 -7.54 7.43
C GLU A 307 -3.93 -8.83 6.61
N SER A 308 -3.54 -8.77 5.33
CA SER A 308 -3.55 -9.97 4.48
C SER A 308 -2.56 -11.03 4.99
N GLY A 309 -1.42 -10.61 5.55
CA GLY A 309 -0.44 -11.51 6.18
C GLY A 309 -1.01 -12.20 7.43
N ARG A 310 -1.67 -11.45 8.29
CA ARG A 310 -2.35 -11.98 9.49
C ARG A 310 -3.44 -12.99 9.12
N LEU A 311 -4.26 -12.67 8.12
CA LEU A 311 -5.29 -13.57 7.62
C LEU A 311 -4.69 -14.82 6.98
N ALA A 312 -3.63 -14.68 6.19
CA ALA A 312 -2.94 -15.83 5.58
C ALA A 312 -2.36 -16.76 6.64
N ALA A 313 -1.79 -16.23 7.72
CA ALA A 313 -1.30 -17.04 8.84
C ALA A 313 -2.43 -17.83 9.53
N SER A 314 -3.59 -17.21 9.74
CA SER A 314 -4.77 -17.92 10.29
C SER A 314 -5.22 -19.06 9.38
N TRP A 315 -5.32 -18.84 8.08
CA TRP A 315 -5.66 -19.88 7.11
C TRP A 315 -4.57 -20.94 6.94
N ALA A 316 -3.30 -20.58 7.14
CA ALA A 316 -2.20 -21.53 7.18
C ALA A 316 -2.35 -22.51 8.37
N HIS A 317 -2.62 -21.96 9.56
CA HIS A 317 -2.89 -22.78 10.75
C HIS A 317 -4.10 -23.71 10.54
N ASP A 318 -5.21 -23.21 10.00
CA ASP A 318 -6.40 -24.01 9.70
C ASP A 318 -6.12 -25.11 8.67
N ALA A 319 -5.33 -24.84 7.64
CA ALA A 319 -4.93 -25.82 6.63
C ALA A 319 -4.05 -26.93 7.24
N HIS A 320 -3.13 -26.56 8.14
CA HIS A 320 -2.31 -27.50 8.89
C HIS A 320 -3.15 -28.40 9.82
N ALA A 321 -4.07 -27.81 10.59
CA ALA A 321 -4.97 -28.55 11.46
C ALA A 321 -5.80 -29.59 10.70
N ARG A 322 -6.21 -29.27 9.47
CA ARG A 322 -6.95 -30.16 8.56
C ARG A 322 -6.05 -31.10 7.75
N ARG A 323 -4.74 -30.85 7.73
CA ARG A 323 -3.79 -31.49 6.80
C ARG A 323 -4.23 -31.38 5.34
N ASP A 324 -4.89 -30.27 4.98
CA ASP A 324 -5.44 -30.04 3.65
C ASP A 324 -5.02 -28.65 3.14
N PHE A 325 -4.13 -28.64 2.16
CA PHE A 325 -3.57 -27.43 1.50
C PHE A 325 -4.18 -27.24 0.11
N SER A 326 -5.33 -27.84 -0.14
CA SER A 326 -6.02 -27.73 -1.43
C SER A 326 -6.48 -26.30 -1.72
N ALA A 327 -6.61 -25.97 -3.00
CA ALA A 327 -7.20 -24.72 -3.43
C ALA A 327 -8.63 -24.51 -2.88
N SER A 328 -9.35 -25.58 -2.58
CA SER A 328 -10.68 -25.54 -1.95
C SER A 328 -10.62 -24.91 -0.57
N VAL A 329 -9.71 -25.39 0.31
CA VAL A 329 -9.51 -24.86 1.65
C VAL A 329 -8.96 -23.44 1.58
N LEU A 330 -7.87 -23.22 0.82
CA LEU A 330 -7.20 -21.92 0.73
C LEU A 330 -8.04 -20.83 0.06
N SER A 331 -9.10 -21.20 -0.68
CA SER A 331 -10.09 -20.25 -1.20
C SER A 331 -10.83 -19.49 -0.08
N GLY A 332 -10.82 -20.02 1.15
CA GLY A 332 -11.38 -19.34 2.32
C GLY A 332 -10.68 -18.03 2.64
N TYR A 333 -9.36 -17.99 2.51
CA TYR A 333 -8.56 -16.78 2.61
C TYR A 333 -9.06 -15.68 1.64
N GLU A 334 -9.19 -16.01 0.36
CA GLU A 334 -9.69 -15.10 -0.67
C GLU A 334 -11.11 -14.60 -0.36
N ARG A 335 -12.01 -15.52 0.05
CA ARG A 335 -13.40 -15.14 0.42
C ARG A 335 -13.43 -14.18 1.59
N GLN A 336 -12.58 -14.38 2.61
CA GLN A 336 -12.52 -13.51 3.78
C GLN A 336 -11.98 -12.12 3.41
N LEU A 337 -10.89 -12.04 2.66
CA LEU A 337 -10.36 -10.78 2.16
C LEU A 337 -11.41 -10.00 1.35
N ARG A 338 -12.12 -10.67 0.45
CA ARG A 338 -13.17 -10.03 -0.36
C ARG A 338 -14.33 -9.52 0.47
N ARG A 339 -14.74 -10.27 1.50
CA ARG A 339 -15.80 -9.79 2.41
C ARG A 339 -15.41 -8.52 3.14
N GLN A 340 -14.15 -8.40 3.53
CA GLN A 340 -13.65 -7.26 4.29
C GLN A 340 -13.35 -6.05 3.42
N ARG A 341 -12.78 -6.24 2.22
CA ARG A 341 -12.12 -5.17 1.45
C ARG A 341 -12.64 -4.94 0.02
N ALA A 342 -13.46 -5.83 -0.53
CA ALA A 342 -13.86 -5.71 -1.94
C ALA A 342 -14.68 -4.45 -2.24
N ARG A 343 -15.53 -4.01 -1.29
CA ARG A 343 -16.41 -2.83 -1.51
C ARG A 343 -15.62 -1.54 -1.68
N GLU A 344 -14.64 -1.30 -0.81
CA GLU A 344 -13.79 -0.11 -0.89
C GLU A 344 -12.85 -0.17 -2.09
N HIS A 345 -12.20 -1.31 -2.34
CA HIS A 345 -11.33 -1.49 -3.50
C HIS A 345 -12.08 -1.37 -4.84
N PHE A 346 -13.29 -1.95 -4.94
CA PHE A 346 -14.11 -1.84 -6.15
C PHE A 346 -14.55 -0.40 -6.40
N SER A 347 -15.08 0.29 -5.37
CA SER A 347 -15.54 1.66 -5.51
C SER A 347 -14.39 2.63 -5.77
N GLY A 348 -13.24 2.42 -5.14
CA GLY A 348 -12.03 3.21 -5.40
C GLY A 348 -11.52 3.03 -6.83
N HIS A 349 -11.49 1.79 -7.32
CA HIS A 349 -11.12 1.51 -8.71
C HIS A 349 -12.08 2.17 -9.71
N ALA A 350 -13.39 2.13 -9.45
CA ALA A 350 -14.39 2.81 -10.26
C ALA A 350 -14.20 4.33 -10.27
N LEU A 351 -13.95 4.95 -9.10
CA LEU A 351 -13.67 6.38 -9.00
C LEU A 351 -12.48 6.78 -9.86
N VAL A 352 -11.35 6.13 -9.67
CA VAL A 352 -10.08 6.47 -10.35
C VAL A 352 -10.18 6.35 -11.87
N ASN A 353 -11.00 5.43 -12.37
CA ASN A 353 -11.15 5.23 -13.82
C ASN A 353 -12.28 6.02 -14.45
N LEU A 354 -13.35 6.34 -13.71
CA LEU A 354 -14.55 6.96 -14.26
C LEU A 354 -14.54 8.48 -14.08
N VAL A 355 -14.29 8.97 -12.87
CA VAL A 355 -14.48 10.39 -12.51
C VAL A 355 -13.55 11.34 -13.28
N PRO A 356 -12.26 11.05 -13.48
CA PRO A 356 -11.39 11.91 -14.28
C PRO A 356 -11.85 12.03 -15.74
N ASN A 357 -12.35 10.93 -16.31
CA ASN A 357 -12.84 10.92 -17.70
C ASN A 357 -14.12 11.76 -17.89
N LEU A 358 -14.84 12.02 -16.82
CA LEU A 358 -16.06 12.85 -16.82
C LEU A 358 -15.78 14.33 -16.51
N GLY A 359 -14.52 14.72 -16.26
CA GLY A 359 -14.19 16.09 -15.82
C GLY A 359 -14.79 16.46 -14.45
N MET A 360 -15.21 15.48 -13.66
CA MET A 360 -15.96 15.68 -12.42
C MET A 360 -15.08 15.82 -11.17
N LEU A 361 -13.77 15.63 -11.31
CA LEU A 361 -12.90 15.59 -10.12
C LEU A 361 -12.88 16.95 -9.42
N GLU A 362 -12.53 18.00 -10.13
CA GLU A 362 -12.48 19.37 -9.60
C GLU A 362 -13.82 19.89 -9.05
N PRO A 363 -14.95 19.75 -9.80
CA PRO A 363 -16.26 20.05 -9.26
C PRO A 363 -16.64 19.30 -7.99
N LEU A 364 -16.24 18.02 -7.88
CA LEU A 364 -16.47 17.22 -6.68
C LEU A 364 -15.70 17.77 -5.47
N PHE A 365 -14.41 18.10 -5.64
CA PHE A 365 -13.60 18.68 -4.57
C PHE A 365 -14.15 20.04 -4.10
N LYS A 366 -14.54 20.93 -5.03
CA LYS A 366 -15.21 22.20 -4.69
C LYS A 366 -16.52 22.00 -3.92
N ALA A 367 -17.31 21.01 -4.31
CA ALA A 367 -18.53 20.71 -3.59
C ALA A 367 -18.26 20.22 -2.16
N CYS A 368 -17.24 19.37 -1.96
CA CYS A 368 -16.81 18.87 -0.66
C CYS A 368 -16.14 19.97 0.20
N GLU A 369 -15.50 20.98 -0.40
CA GLU A 369 -14.97 22.13 0.34
C GLU A 369 -16.07 22.87 1.12
N LYS A 370 -17.28 22.95 0.54
CA LYS A 370 -18.43 23.65 1.09
C LYS A 370 -19.38 22.78 1.92
N ASP A 371 -19.11 21.48 2.03
CA ASP A 371 -19.95 20.50 2.71
C ASP A 371 -19.07 19.60 3.60
N GLN A 372 -19.13 19.83 4.91
CA GLN A 372 -18.27 19.14 5.88
C GLN A 372 -18.50 17.64 5.91
N ASP A 373 -19.75 17.17 5.79
CA ASP A 373 -20.06 15.75 5.85
C ASP A 373 -19.63 15.03 4.56
N ALA A 374 -19.84 15.67 3.40
CA ALA A 374 -19.32 15.16 2.13
C ALA A 374 -17.77 15.14 2.11
N ARG A 375 -17.12 16.16 2.67
CA ARG A 375 -15.66 16.22 2.81
C ARG A 375 -15.14 15.08 3.69
N ARG A 376 -15.78 14.84 4.85
CA ARG A 376 -15.44 13.70 5.72
C ARG A 376 -15.55 12.39 4.95
N THR A 377 -16.67 12.16 4.28
CA THR A 377 -16.90 10.92 3.49
C THR A 377 -15.90 10.77 2.36
N LEU A 378 -15.47 11.86 1.70
CA LEU A 378 -14.42 11.83 0.70
C LEU A 378 -13.09 11.35 1.27
N VAL A 379 -12.70 11.88 2.45
CA VAL A 379 -11.46 11.48 3.14
C VAL A 379 -11.56 10.05 3.65
N GLU A 380 -12.68 9.62 4.22
CA GLU A 380 -12.91 8.21 4.60
C GLU A 380 -12.75 7.26 3.40
N GLY A 381 -13.23 7.67 2.22
CA GLY A 381 -13.03 6.93 0.98
C GLY A 381 -11.58 6.93 0.49
N PHE A 382 -10.85 8.03 0.75
CA PHE A 382 -9.42 8.12 0.43
C PHE A 382 -8.57 7.24 1.36
N THR A 383 -8.88 7.21 2.66
CA THR A 383 -8.15 6.40 3.64
C THR A 383 -8.52 4.91 3.61
N GLY A 384 -9.61 4.54 2.95
CA GLY A 384 -10.14 3.17 2.92
C GLY A 384 -10.98 2.80 4.15
N ASP A 385 -11.42 3.80 4.94
CA ASP A 385 -12.31 3.59 6.09
C ASP A 385 -13.77 3.38 5.66
N ALA A 386 -14.13 3.89 4.48
CA ALA A 386 -15.45 3.69 3.88
C ALA A 386 -15.37 3.54 2.35
N PRO A 387 -16.32 2.84 1.72
CA PRO A 387 -16.40 2.83 0.26
C PRO A 387 -16.69 4.24 -0.28
N ILE A 388 -15.98 4.67 -1.32
CA ILE A 388 -16.14 6.03 -1.87
C ILE A 388 -17.56 6.31 -2.41
N TYR A 389 -18.32 5.28 -2.79
CA TYR A 389 -19.73 5.45 -3.18
C TYR A 389 -20.62 5.94 -2.02
N SER A 390 -20.12 5.94 -0.77
CA SER A 390 -20.80 6.57 0.37
C SER A 390 -21.07 8.08 0.13
N LEU A 391 -20.34 8.71 -0.79
CA LEU A 391 -20.64 10.08 -1.26
C LEU A 391 -22.06 10.22 -1.84
N LEU A 392 -22.67 9.13 -2.33
CA LEU A 392 -24.07 9.15 -2.78
C LEU A 392 -25.07 9.51 -1.67
N LYS A 393 -24.67 9.42 -0.38
CA LYS A 393 -25.47 9.90 0.76
C LYS A 393 -25.54 11.42 0.87
N HIS A 394 -24.75 12.15 0.07
CA HIS A 394 -24.66 13.60 0.06
C HIS A 394 -25.21 14.22 -1.25
N PRO A 395 -26.51 14.06 -1.55
CA PRO A 395 -27.08 14.44 -2.84
C PRO A 395 -26.95 15.94 -3.15
N ARG A 396 -26.93 16.80 -2.10
CA ARG A 396 -26.74 18.26 -2.27
C ARG A 396 -25.33 18.59 -2.78
N ALA A 397 -24.29 17.94 -2.25
CA ALA A 397 -22.92 18.10 -2.70
C ALA A 397 -22.74 17.58 -4.13
N LEU A 398 -23.30 16.41 -4.44
CA LEU A 398 -23.28 15.85 -5.80
C LEU A 398 -24.02 16.75 -6.80
N ALA A 399 -25.22 17.24 -6.47
CA ALA A 399 -25.96 18.16 -7.34
C ALA A 399 -25.20 19.48 -7.60
N ARG A 400 -24.43 19.97 -6.61
CA ARG A 400 -23.52 21.12 -6.79
C ARG A 400 -22.38 20.77 -7.75
N ALA A 401 -21.70 19.63 -7.54
CA ALA A 401 -20.63 19.16 -8.40
C ALA A 401 -21.09 18.99 -9.85
N PHE A 402 -22.25 18.40 -10.09
CA PHE A 402 -22.84 18.28 -11.43
C PHE A 402 -23.13 19.64 -12.08
N ARG A 403 -23.71 20.60 -11.36
CA ARG A 403 -23.96 21.94 -11.90
C ARG A 403 -22.70 22.69 -12.29
N GLU A 404 -21.65 22.60 -11.46
CA GLU A 404 -20.35 23.22 -11.74
C GLU A 404 -19.63 22.51 -12.89
N GLY A 405 -19.71 21.17 -12.99
CA GLY A 405 -19.11 20.39 -14.08
C GLY A 405 -19.76 20.68 -15.44
N ILE A 406 -21.09 20.71 -15.52
CA ILE A 406 -21.82 21.04 -16.75
C ILE A 406 -21.58 22.50 -17.16
N GLY A 407 -21.55 23.44 -16.20
CA GLY A 407 -21.26 24.85 -16.46
C GLY A 407 -19.85 25.12 -17.00
N GLY A 408 -18.88 24.26 -16.69
CA GLY A 408 -17.54 24.30 -17.25
C GLY A 408 -17.44 23.83 -18.70
N VAL A 409 -18.22 22.82 -19.09
CA VAL A 409 -18.25 22.27 -20.45
C VAL A 409 -18.94 23.23 -21.45
N VAL A 410 -19.88 24.06 -20.98
CA VAL A 410 -20.61 25.03 -21.82
C VAL A 410 -19.80 26.31 -22.03
N ARG A 411 -18.74 26.55 -21.27
CA ARG A 411 -17.87 27.76 -21.35
C ARG A 411 -16.51 27.52 -22.00
N SER A 412 -16.17 26.29 -22.33
CA SER A 412 -14.95 25.88 -23.08
C SER A 412 -15.32 25.59 -24.55
#